data_4af2627c6d2303c64f4d9e244b5f1a66
#
_entry.id   4af2627c6d2303c64f4d9e244b5f1a66
#
_cell.length_a   1.000
_cell.length_b   1.000
_cell.length_c   1.000
_cell.angle_alpha   90.00
_cell.angle_beta   90.00
_cell.angle_gamma   90.00
#
_symmetry.space_group_name_H-M   'P 1'
#
loop_
_entity.id
_entity.type
_entity.pdbx_description
1 polymer ?
#
loop_
_entity_poly.entity_id
_entity_poly.type
_entity_poly.pdbx_seq_one_letter_code
_entity_poly.pdbx_strand_id
1 'polypeptide(L)'
;WLAGIDGYDLVLLDLPLGMAPVIPCRRLLVVNADANCHVRLHRHPWAADERLLVTQFSSQRALQQGLLDLWLAGGLPLLNLHLHRDEAMAEAMAAKLPVGRYAPTSLVAHELAALATWCLAEGEAPR
;
A
#
# COMPACT_ATOMS: atom_id res chain seq x y z
N TRP A 1 13.94 -21.59 -0.34
CA TRP A 1 13.24 -21.01 0.81
C TRP A 1 11.74 -20.87 0.54
N LEU A 2 11.31 -20.37 -0.60
CA LEU A 2 9.89 -20.23 -0.97
C LEU A 2 9.21 -21.55 -1.37
N ALA A 3 9.97 -22.60 -1.69
CA ALA A 3 9.44 -23.91 -2.10
C ALA A 3 8.74 -24.71 -0.97
N GLY A 4 8.67 -24.17 0.24
CA GLY A 4 8.00 -24.79 1.39
C GLY A 4 6.85 -23.96 1.97
N ILE A 5 6.35 -22.95 1.24
CA ILE A 5 5.24 -22.11 1.69
C ILE A 5 3.95 -22.61 1.05
N ASP A 6 3.54 -23.82 1.42
CA ASP A 6 2.24 -24.37 1.03
C ASP A 6 1.21 -24.12 2.13
N GLY A 7 -0.05 -23.91 1.74
CA GLY A 7 -1.18 -23.80 2.67
C GLY A 7 -1.48 -22.37 3.15
N TYR A 8 -0.97 -21.36 2.47
CA TYR A 8 -1.31 -19.96 2.70
C TYR A 8 -2.09 -19.40 1.51
N ASP A 9 -3.17 -18.66 1.78
CA ASP A 9 -3.95 -17.97 0.74
C ASP A 9 -3.22 -16.75 0.19
N LEU A 10 -2.34 -16.14 1.00
CA LEU A 10 -1.56 -14.96 0.64
C LEU A 10 -0.21 -14.98 1.35
N VAL A 11 0.84 -14.64 0.62
CA VAL A 11 2.18 -14.41 1.15
C VAL A 11 2.61 -12.99 0.81
N LEU A 12 2.94 -12.22 1.83
CA LEU A 12 3.47 -10.86 1.68
C LEU A 12 4.99 -10.87 1.79
N LEU A 13 5.64 -10.28 0.80
CA LEU A 13 7.10 -10.07 0.81
C LEU A 13 7.38 -8.59 1.09
N ASP A 14 7.98 -8.31 2.24
CA ASP A 14 8.50 -6.98 2.55
C ASP A 14 9.89 -6.81 1.93
N LEU A 15 9.97 -5.97 0.90
CA LEU A 15 11.21 -5.75 0.14
C LEU A 15 11.72 -4.33 0.34
N PRO A 16 13.02 -4.15 0.57
CA PRO A 16 13.63 -2.83 0.57
C PRO A 16 13.43 -2.10 -0.77
N LEU A 17 13.36 -0.78 -0.70
CA LEU A 17 13.25 0.05 -1.89
C LEU A 17 14.39 -0.24 -2.89
N GLY A 18 14.02 -0.44 -4.15
CA GLY A 18 14.95 -0.74 -5.23
C GLY A 18 15.35 -2.22 -5.35
N MET A 19 14.84 -3.10 -4.49
CA MET A 19 15.02 -4.54 -4.64
C MET A 19 13.93 -5.12 -5.54
N ALA A 20 14.32 -5.87 -6.56
CA ALA A 20 13.38 -6.63 -7.37
C ALA A 20 13.08 -7.99 -6.72
N PRO A 21 11.82 -8.45 -6.76
CA PRO A 21 11.49 -9.80 -6.31
C PRO A 21 12.15 -10.84 -7.24
N VAL A 22 12.62 -11.92 -6.64
CA VAL A 22 13.23 -13.05 -7.39
C VAL A 22 12.20 -14.05 -7.92
N ILE A 23 10.93 -13.84 -7.58
CA ILE A 23 9.80 -14.67 -8.01
C ILE A 23 8.73 -13.79 -8.64
N PRO A 24 7.93 -14.33 -9.57
CA PRO A 24 6.75 -13.64 -10.06
C PRO A 24 5.81 -13.30 -8.90
N CYS A 25 5.51 -12.03 -8.72
CA CYS A 25 4.57 -11.56 -7.70
C CYS A 25 3.98 -10.21 -8.14
N ARG A 26 2.84 -9.87 -7.60
CA ARG A 26 2.28 -8.53 -7.75
C ARG A 26 3.03 -7.57 -6.85
N ARG A 27 3.22 -6.35 -7.31
CA ARG A 27 3.98 -5.35 -6.60
C ARG A 27 3.10 -4.21 -6.12
N LEU A 28 3.21 -3.89 -4.85
CA LEU A 28 2.57 -2.76 -4.24
C LEU A 28 3.64 -1.76 -3.79
N LEU A 29 3.74 -0.64 -4.49
CA LEU A 29 4.64 0.44 -4.11
C LEU A 29 3.93 1.33 -3.08
N VAL A 30 4.43 1.33 -1.86
CA VAL A 30 3.86 2.09 -0.75
C VAL A 30 4.58 3.43 -0.63
N VAL A 31 3.82 4.53 -0.68
CA VAL A 31 4.38 5.88 -0.73
C VAL A 31 3.62 6.87 0.16
N ASN A 32 4.29 7.96 0.52
CA ASN A 32 3.64 9.14 1.04
C ASN A 32 3.46 10.18 -0.08
N ALA A 33 2.36 10.92 -0.06
CA ALA A 33 2.14 12.00 -1.02
C ALA A 33 2.95 13.25 -0.61
N ASP A 34 4.21 13.29 -1.02
CA ASP A 34 5.11 14.42 -0.83
C ASP A 34 5.90 14.74 -2.11
N ALA A 35 6.54 15.92 -2.11
CA ALA A 35 7.28 16.42 -3.27
C ALA A 35 8.46 15.50 -3.67
N ASN A 36 9.15 14.90 -2.69
CA ASN A 36 10.27 14.01 -2.96
C ASN A 36 9.79 12.71 -3.63
N CYS A 37 8.68 12.14 -3.12
CA CYS A 37 8.06 10.98 -3.73
C CYS A 37 7.60 11.30 -5.16
N HIS A 38 6.99 12.46 -5.41
CA HIS A 38 6.57 12.87 -6.75
C HIS A 38 7.74 12.85 -7.75
N VAL A 39 8.89 13.42 -7.39
CA VAL A 39 10.08 13.40 -8.26
C VAL A 39 10.57 11.97 -8.53
N ARG A 40 10.49 11.08 -7.54
CA ARG A 40 10.90 9.68 -7.68
C ARG A 40 9.95 8.90 -8.59
N LEU A 41 8.65 9.10 -8.45
CA LEU A 41 7.63 8.43 -9.27
C LEU A 41 7.74 8.78 -10.75
N HIS A 42 8.15 10.01 -11.09
CA HIS A 42 8.42 10.42 -12.47
C HIS A 42 9.58 9.64 -13.14
N ARG A 43 10.48 9.10 -12.34
CA ARG A 43 11.65 8.34 -12.82
C ARG A 43 11.46 6.84 -12.64
N HIS A 44 10.35 6.44 -12.04
CA HIS A 44 10.11 5.03 -11.72
C HIS A 44 9.73 4.25 -13.00
N PRO A 45 10.43 3.15 -13.30
CA PRO A 45 10.10 2.29 -14.43
C PRO A 45 8.90 1.41 -14.07
N TRP A 46 7.70 1.89 -14.38
CA TRP A 46 6.45 1.20 -14.07
C TRP A 46 6.34 -0.16 -14.75
N ALA A 47 5.97 -1.18 -14.00
CA ALA A 47 5.60 -2.48 -14.52
C ALA A 47 4.08 -2.65 -14.54
N ALA A 48 3.58 -3.52 -15.44
CA ALA A 48 2.15 -3.71 -15.61
C ALA A 48 1.44 -4.30 -14.38
N ASP A 49 2.17 -5.07 -13.57
CA ASP A 49 1.72 -5.74 -12.35
C ASP A 49 1.90 -4.88 -11.09
N GLU A 50 2.33 -3.63 -11.24
CA GLU A 50 2.61 -2.73 -10.13
C GLU A 50 1.43 -1.80 -9.84
N ARG A 51 1.17 -1.58 -8.57
CA ARG A 51 0.15 -0.65 -8.07
C ARG A 51 0.75 0.27 -7.02
N LEU A 52 0.19 1.47 -6.92
CA LEU A 52 0.63 2.51 -6.00
C LEU A 52 -0.36 2.65 -4.85
N LEU A 53 0.09 2.47 -3.62
CA LEU A 53 -0.68 2.70 -2.40
C LEU A 53 -0.16 3.96 -1.70
N VAL A 54 -1.03 4.94 -1.53
CA VAL A 54 -0.72 6.14 -0.74
C VAL A 54 -1.03 5.87 0.73
N THR A 55 -0.07 6.20 1.60
CA THR A 55 -0.21 6.07 3.06
C THR A 55 -0.02 7.41 3.75
N GLN A 56 -0.40 7.47 5.02
CA GLN A 56 -0.34 8.68 5.85
C GLN A 56 -1.02 9.89 5.19
N PHE A 57 -2.07 9.62 4.42
CA PHE A 57 -2.83 10.66 3.76
C PHE A 57 -3.60 11.51 4.76
N SER A 58 -3.66 12.81 4.51
CA SER A 58 -4.48 13.74 5.26
C SER A 58 -5.21 14.67 4.31
N SER A 59 -6.53 14.60 4.30
CA SER A 59 -7.38 15.45 3.48
C SER A 59 -7.26 16.95 3.83
N GLN A 60 -6.69 17.27 4.98
CA GLN A 60 -6.44 18.66 5.39
C GLN A 60 -5.15 19.25 4.78
N ARG A 61 -4.34 18.43 4.13
CA ARG A 61 -3.08 18.86 3.51
C ARG A 61 -3.26 19.09 2.01
N ALA A 62 -3.39 20.36 1.61
CA ALA A 62 -3.59 20.76 0.21
C ALA A 62 -2.53 20.18 -0.75
N LEU A 63 -1.25 20.10 -0.31
CA LEU A 63 -0.19 19.48 -1.11
C LEU A 63 -0.49 18.02 -1.41
N GLN A 64 -0.95 17.26 -0.42
CA GLN A 64 -1.24 15.83 -0.62
C GLN A 64 -2.42 15.63 -1.56
N GLN A 65 -3.47 16.41 -1.42
CA GLN A 65 -4.61 16.39 -2.35
C GLN A 65 -4.17 16.74 -3.77
N GLY A 66 -3.45 17.84 -3.94
CA GLY A 66 -2.96 18.26 -5.25
C GLY A 66 -2.05 17.22 -5.92
N LEU A 67 -1.22 16.53 -5.15
CA LEU A 67 -0.38 15.45 -5.67
C LEU A 67 -1.22 14.23 -6.08
N LEU A 68 -2.23 13.85 -5.30
CA LEU A 68 -3.14 12.76 -5.69
C LEU A 68 -3.84 13.06 -7.01
N ASP A 69 -4.42 14.26 -7.13
CA ASP A 69 -5.12 14.69 -8.34
C ASP A 69 -4.17 14.69 -9.54
N LEU A 70 -2.94 15.18 -9.36
CA LEU A 70 -1.91 15.20 -10.40
C LEU A 70 -1.51 13.77 -10.83
N TRP A 71 -1.35 12.85 -9.89
CA TRP A 71 -0.99 11.47 -10.17
C TRP A 71 -2.12 10.71 -10.86
N LEU A 72 -3.37 10.95 -10.46
CA LEU A 72 -4.55 10.41 -11.13
C LEU A 72 -4.65 10.93 -12.57
N ALA A 73 -4.53 12.25 -12.76
CA ALA A 73 -4.56 12.88 -14.07
C ALA A 73 -3.40 12.40 -14.97
N GLY A 74 -2.24 12.11 -14.38
CA GLY A 74 -1.06 11.54 -15.05
C GLY A 74 -1.16 10.05 -15.35
N GLY A 75 -2.25 9.38 -14.98
CA GLY A 75 -2.48 7.95 -15.27
C GLY A 75 -1.58 7.01 -14.46
N LEU A 76 -1.07 7.43 -13.29
CA LEU A 76 -0.32 6.54 -12.43
C LEU A 76 -1.23 5.40 -11.91
N PRO A 77 -0.70 4.18 -11.70
CA PRO A 77 -1.47 3.01 -11.31
C PRO A 77 -1.87 3.03 -9.82
N LEU A 78 -2.52 4.12 -9.40
CA LEU A 78 -3.02 4.30 -8.03
C LEU A 78 -4.11 3.28 -7.71
N LEU A 79 -4.03 2.71 -6.51
CA LEU A 79 -5.20 2.04 -5.94
C LEU A 79 -6.29 3.07 -5.64
N ASN A 80 -7.54 2.70 -5.88
CA ASN A 80 -8.68 3.47 -5.42
C ASN A 80 -8.90 3.29 -3.90
N LEU A 81 -7.80 3.32 -3.18
CA LEU A 81 -7.68 3.14 -1.74
C LEU A 81 -6.42 3.86 -1.28
N HIS A 82 -6.51 4.59 -0.19
CA HIS A 82 -5.35 5.15 0.50
C HIS A 82 -5.52 5.00 2.01
N LEU A 83 -4.41 4.94 2.72
CA LEU A 83 -4.41 4.83 4.17
C LEU A 83 -4.23 6.21 4.80
N HIS A 84 -5.21 6.63 5.58
CA HIS A 84 -5.12 7.91 6.27
C HIS A 84 -4.11 7.87 7.43
N ARG A 85 -3.59 9.03 7.74
CA ARG A 85 -2.83 9.21 8.97
C ARG A 85 -3.77 9.07 10.15
N ASP A 86 -3.49 8.09 11.00
CA ASP A 86 -4.30 7.79 12.19
C ASP A 86 -3.37 7.47 13.35
N GLU A 87 -3.57 8.12 14.49
CA GLU A 87 -2.76 7.89 15.70
C GLU A 87 -2.92 6.46 16.22
N ALA A 88 -4.07 5.82 15.97
CA ALA A 88 -4.29 4.43 16.34
C ALA A 88 -3.23 3.48 15.77
N MET A 89 -2.63 3.82 14.61
CA MET A 89 -1.55 3.03 14.02
C MET A 89 -0.27 3.10 14.89
N ALA A 90 0.09 4.29 15.35
CA ALA A 90 1.27 4.49 16.21
C ALA A 90 1.08 3.85 17.58
N GLU A 91 -0.11 4.01 18.15
CA GLU A 91 -0.48 3.41 19.44
C GLU A 91 -0.49 1.87 19.37
N ALA A 92 -1.04 1.29 18.31
CA ALA A 92 -1.05 -0.14 18.08
C ALA A 92 0.39 -0.70 17.96
N MET A 93 1.27 0.01 17.26
CA MET A 93 2.67 -0.34 17.17
C MET A 93 3.36 -0.30 18.54
N ALA A 94 3.12 0.73 19.34
CA ALA A 94 3.64 0.83 20.70
C ALA A 94 3.13 -0.31 21.61
N ALA A 95 1.86 -0.70 21.44
CA ALA A 95 1.24 -1.81 22.13
C ALA A 95 1.64 -3.20 21.58
N LYS A 96 2.41 -3.25 20.48
CA LYS A 96 2.79 -4.49 19.76
C LYS A 96 1.58 -5.34 19.36
N LEU A 97 0.52 -4.68 18.93
CA LEU A 97 -0.70 -5.31 18.45
C LEU A 97 -1.02 -4.86 17.02
N PRO A 98 -1.66 -5.71 16.20
CA PRO A 98 -2.24 -5.27 14.93
C PRO A 98 -3.31 -4.21 15.20
N VAL A 99 -3.37 -3.15 14.39
CA VAL A 99 -4.33 -2.06 14.59
C VAL A 99 -5.78 -2.51 14.58
N GLY A 100 -6.14 -3.52 13.78
CA GLY A 100 -7.48 -4.10 13.77
C GLY A 100 -7.87 -4.82 15.07
N ARG A 101 -6.89 -5.15 15.93
CA ARG A 101 -7.14 -5.65 17.30
C ARG A 101 -7.05 -4.57 18.34
N TYR A 102 -6.17 -3.59 18.14
CA TYR A 102 -5.98 -2.49 19.08
C TYR A 102 -7.15 -1.50 19.02
N ALA A 103 -7.49 -1.04 17.82
CA ALA A 103 -8.54 -0.06 17.58
C ALA A 103 -9.41 -0.48 16.38
N PRO A 104 -10.27 -1.52 16.53
CA PRO A 104 -11.01 -2.12 15.42
C PRO A 104 -12.00 -1.18 14.73
N THR A 105 -12.39 -0.09 15.38
CA THR A 105 -13.32 0.93 14.83
C THR A 105 -12.59 2.15 14.27
N SER A 106 -11.24 2.19 14.27
CA SER A 106 -10.48 3.28 13.68
C SER A 106 -10.60 3.30 12.16
N LEU A 107 -10.43 4.48 11.56
CA LEU A 107 -10.47 4.63 10.11
C LEU A 107 -9.43 3.73 9.45
N VAL A 108 -8.19 3.77 9.92
CA VAL A 108 -7.09 2.98 9.36
C VAL A 108 -7.32 1.47 9.49
N ALA A 109 -8.00 1.00 10.54
CA ALA A 109 -8.33 -0.43 10.66
C ALA A 109 -9.29 -0.87 9.56
N HIS A 110 -10.30 -0.06 9.24
CA HIS A 110 -11.23 -0.34 8.13
C HIS A 110 -10.52 -0.28 6.76
N GLU A 111 -9.65 0.70 6.56
CA GLU A 111 -8.88 0.84 5.33
C GLU A 111 -7.91 -0.34 5.12
N LEU A 112 -7.25 -0.81 6.17
CA LEU A 112 -6.41 -2.00 6.10
C LEU A 112 -7.21 -3.28 5.84
N ALA A 113 -8.42 -3.39 6.37
CA ALA A 113 -9.32 -4.50 6.04
C ALA A 113 -9.71 -4.47 4.55
N ALA A 114 -10.00 -3.28 4.01
CA ALA A 114 -10.26 -3.12 2.58
C ALA A 114 -9.03 -3.46 1.72
N LEU A 115 -7.83 -3.04 2.14
CA LEU A 115 -6.58 -3.40 1.47
C LEU A 115 -6.34 -4.91 1.49
N ALA A 116 -6.57 -5.58 2.62
CA ALA A 116 -6.45 -7.03 2.74
C ALA A 116 -7.42 -7.75 1.79
N THR A 117 -8.66 -7.28 1.72
CA THR A 117 -9.66 -7.80 0.79
C THR A 117 -9.21 -7.64 -0.66
N TRP A 118 -8.66 -6.47 -1.02
CA TRP A 118 -8.09 -6.23 -2.34
C TRP A 118 -6.93 -7.18 -2.64
N CYS A 119 -6.00 -7.37 -1.71
CA CYS A 119 -4.87 -8.28 -1.88
C CYS A 119 -5.34 -9.73 -2.13
N LEU A 120 -6.35 -10.19 -1.41
CA LEU A 120 -6.90 -11.55 -1.58
C LEU A 120 -7.63 -11.70 -2.92
N ALA A 121 -8.48 -10.73 -3.29
CA ALA A 121 -9.21 -10.75 -4.57
C ALA A 121 -8.28 -10.71 -5.80
N GLU A 122 -7.24 -9.90 -5.73
CA GLU A 122 -6.24 -9.79 -6.79
C GLU A 122 -5.27 -10.97 -6.80
N GLY A 123 -5.16 -11.72 -5.71
CA GLY A 123 -4.35 -12.95 -5.59
C GLY A 123 -4.93 -14.12 -6.39
N GLU A 124 -6.22 -14.11 -6.71
CA GLU A 124 -6.80 -15.05 -7.66
C GLU A 124 -6.40 -14.66 -9.08
N ALA A 125 -5.27 -15.21 -9.55
CA ALA A 125 -4.90 -15.08 -10.96
C ALA A 125 -6.03 -15.68 -11.82
N PRO A 126 -6.41 -15.03 -12.93
CA PRO A 126 -7.34 -15.65 -13.87
C PRO A 126 -6.72 -16.99 -14.34
N ARG A 127 -7.44 -18.06 -14.08
CA ARG A 127 -7.11 -19.40 -14.55
C ARG A 127 -7.16 -19.47 -16.07
#